data_27c7ba054d122cfe8e6abfb78c5e7032
#
_entry.id   27c7ba054d122cfe8e6abfb78c5e7032
#
_cell.length_a   1.000
_cell.length_b   1.000
_cell.length_c   1.000
_cell.angle_alpha   90.00
_cell.angle_beta   90.00
_cell.angle_gamma   90.00
#
_symmetry.space_group_name_H-M   'P 1'
#
loop_
_entity.id
_entity.type
_entity.pdbx_description
1 polymer ?
#
loop_
_entity_poly.entity_id
_entity_poly.type
_entity_poly.pdbx_seq_one_letter_code
_entity_poly.pdbx_strand_id
1 'polypeptide(L)'
;MLCLLSVITFILFGTDKQRALKHKWRIPERTLLFFSVFGGIGGLLGMLFFHHKTRKLRFKILVPIFAFVDAAVLAFFLYASVYYAADASAADAMQSDSVVAVEKTDTGWLFDGPSEERALIFYPGAKVEETAYAPLLRRLAEEEMDVYLVKMPLHFAFLGINKAGEIMDHSDYDRYYVGGHSLGGAMAAEYAAEHESDLAGIILFAAYPTKKTNLDTLLIYGSEDGVLNMQCVEGASDLVSGRFQEVVIDGGNHALFGNYGEQKGDGQAQISGEEQQEQVVLAVREFV
;
A
#
# COMPACT_ATOMS: atom_id res chain seq x y z
N MET A 1 -12.79 -15.48 -9.31
CA MET A 1 -14.03 -15.71 -8.53
C MET A 1 -15.19 -14.88 -9.07
N LEU A 2 -15.13 -13.55 -9.13
CA LEU A 2 -16.23 -12.68 -9.61
C LEU A 2 -16.75 -13.04 -11.02
N CYS A 3 -15.86 -13.32 -11.98
CA CYS A 3 -16.26 -13.72 -13.33
C CYS A 3 -17.08 -15.02 -13.32
N LEU A 4 -16.67 -16.02 -12.55
CA LEU A 4 -17.40 -17.28 -12.45
C LEU A 4 -18.80 -17.08 -11.84
N LEU A 5 -18.90 -16.29 -10.78
CA LEU A 5 -20.19 -15.97 -10.14
C LEU A 5 -21.09 -15.15 -11.07
N SER A 6 -20.52 -14.25 -11.87
CA SER A 6 -21.29 -13.54 -12.91
C SER A 6 -21.86 -14.47 -13.95
N VAL A 7 -21.09 -15.46 -14.43
CA VAL A 7 -21.61 -16.48 -15.38
C VAL A 7 -22.73 -17.31 -14.74
N ILE A 8 -22.55 -17.75 -13.49
CA ILE A 8 -23.57 -18.50 -12.76
C ILE A 8 -24.85 -17.66 -12.61
N THR A 9 -24.71 -16.40 -12.21
CA THR A 9 -25.85 -15.50 -12.02
C THR A 9 -26.61 -15.27 -13.33
N PHE A 10 -25.88 -15.04 -14.43
CA PHE A 10 -26.49 -14.92 -15.77
C PHE A 10 -27.32 -16.16 -16.12
N ILE A 11 -26.76 -17.37 -15.92
CA ILE A 11 -27.46 -18.64 -16.18
C ILE A 11 -28.70 -18.79 -15.28
N LEU A 12 -28.63 -18.39 -14.02
CA LEU A 12 -29.75 -18.44 -13.07
C LEU A 12 -30.93 -17.57 -13.55
N PHE A 13 -30.66 -16.35 -14.03
CA PHE A 13 -31.68 -15.45 -14.58
C PHE A 13 -32.32 -16.07 -15.84
N GLY A 14 -31.54 -16.66 -16.73
CA GLY A 14 -32.02 -17.37 -17.91
C GLY A 14 -32.87 -18.58 -17.55
N THR A 15 -32.39 -19.36 -16.60
CA THR A 15 -33.14 -20.56 -16.10
C THR A 15 -34.47 -20.17 -15.45
N ASP A 16 -34.52 -19.14 -14.59
CA ASP A 16 -35.75 -18.65 -13.97
C ASP A 16 -36.76 -18.14 -15.02
N LYS A 17 -36.24 -17.44 -16.08
CA LYS A 17 -37.08 -17.01 -17.20
C LYS A 17 -37.71 -18.21 -17.94
N GLN A 18 -36.88 -19.22 -18.28
CA GLN A 18 -37.40 -20.43 -18.97
C GLN A 18 -38.40 -21.19 -18.11
N ARG A 19 -38.15 -21.34 -16.81
CA ARG A 19 -39.08 -21.97 -15.88
C ARG A 19 -40.39 -21.20 -15.80
N ALA A 20 -40.33 -19.85 -15.78
CA ALA A 20 -41.55 -19.02 -15.81
C ALA A 20 -42.38 -19.24 -17.09
N LEU A 21 -41.75 -19.34 -18.25
CA LEU A 21 -42.42 -19.60 -19.55
C LEU A 21 -43.04 -21.00 -19.62
N LYS A 22 -42.41 -21.99 -18.95
CA LYS A 22 -42.88 -23.38 -18.92
C LYS A 22 -43.81 -23.70 -17.74
N HIS A 23 -44.27 -22.69 -17.00
CA HIS A 23 -45.12 -22.84 -15.81
C HIS A 23 -44.55 -23.81 -14.75
N LYS A 24 -43.19 -23.91 -14.67
CA LYS A 24 -42.47 -24.73 -13.70
C LYS A 24 -42.18 -23.94 -12.42
N TRP A 25 -41.81 -24.66 -11.33
CA TRP A 25 -41.37 -24.07 -10.09
C TRP A 25 -40.18 -23.10 -10.31
N ARG A 26 -40.33 -21.86 -9.86
CA ARG A 26 -39.39 -20.77 -10.11
C ARG A 26 -38.26 -20.74 -9.09
N ILE A 27 -37.13 -20.15 -9.49
CA ILE A 27 -36.06 -19.85 -8.56
C ILE A 27 -36.50 -18.73 -7.60
N PRO A 28 -36.34 -18.90 -6.27
CA PRO A 28 -36.68 -17.84 -5.31
C PRO A 28 -35.99 -16.54 -5.62
N GLU A 29 -36.69 -15.42 -5.50
CA GLU A 29 -36.12 -14.10 -5.76
C GLU A 29 -34.94 -13.78 -4.84
N ARG A 30 -34.98 -14.26 -3.58
CA ARG A 30 -33.87 -14.13 -2.63
C ARG A 30 -32.60 -14.81 -3.15
N THR A 31 -32.70 -15.96 -3.80
CA THR A 31 -31.58 -16.67 -4.40
C THR A 31 -30.99 -15.88 -5.56
N LEU A 32 -31.81 -15.34 -6.46
CA LEU A 32 -31.34 -14.52 -7.57
C LEU A 32 -30.60 -13.24 -7.06
N LEU A 33 -31.15 -12.56 -6.05
CA LEU A 33 -30.54 -11.39 -5.45
C LEU A 33 -29.25 -11.74 -4.71
N PHE A 34 -29.21 -12.85 -3.96
CA PHE A 34 -28.01 -13.32 -3.27
C PHE A 34 -26.84 -13.55 -4.25
N PHE A 35 -27.10 -14.28 -5.33
CA PHE A 35 -26.06 -14.48 -6.36
C PHE A 35 -25.68 -13.17 -7.07
N SER A 36 -26.60 -12.19 -7.16
CA SER A 36 -26.29 -10.88 -7.75
C SER A 36 -25.39 -10.03 -6.88
N VAL A 37 -25.22 -10.30 -5.58
CA VAL A 37 -24.28 -9.56 -4.71
C VAL A 37 -22.83 -9.70 -5.19
N PHE A 38 -22.44 -10.89 -5.67
CA PHE A 38 -21.08 -11.20 -6.14
C PHE A 38 -21.02 -11.52 -7.63
N GLY A 39 -22.13 -11.46 -8.33
CA GLY A 39 -22.28 -11.71 -9.75
C GLY A 39 -23.27 -10.71 -10.37
N GLY A 40 -23.23 -9.47 -9.90
CA GLY A 40 -24.16 -8.41 -10.31
C GLY A 40 -24.05 -8.07 -11.79
N ILE A 41 -22.84 -8.11 -12.37
CA ILE A 41 -22.63 -7.91 -13.81
C ILE A 41 -23.41 -8.98 -14.58
N GLY A 42 -23.26 -10.26 -14.21
CA GLY A 42 -24.01 -11.36 -14.82
C GLY A 42 -25.51 -11.26 -14.58
N GLY A 43 -25.92 -10.83 -13.39
CA GLY A 43 -27.33 -10.55 -13.05
C GLY A 43 -27.93 -9.44 -13.92
N LEU A 44 -27.21 -8.33 -14.10
CA LEU A 44 -27.64 -7.21 -14.94
C LEU A 44 -27.75 -7.64 -16.42
N LEU A 45 -26.73 -8.31 -16.94
CA LEU A 45 -26.75 -8.85 -18.30
C LEU A 45 -27.90 -9.84 -18.48
N GLY A 46 -28.13 -10.74 -17.51
CA GLY A 46 -29.24 -11.69 -17.51
C GLY A 46 -30.61 -11.01 -17.47
N MET A 47 -30.76 -9.97 -16.66
CA MET A 47 -32.00 -9.16 -16.63
C MET A 47 -32.29 -8.53 -18.00
N LEU A 48 -31.27 -7.93 -18.61
CA LEU A 48 -31.41 -7.23 -19.90
C LEU A 48 -31.61 -8.21 -21.04
N PHE A 49 -30.77 -9.24 -21.15
CA PHE A 49 -30.81 -10.20 -22.24
C PHE A 49 -32.09 -11.04 -22.28
N PHE A 50 -32.52 -11.55 -21.13
CA PHE A 50 -33.73 -12.35 -21.03
C PHE A 50 -35.01 -11.53 -20.78
N HIS A 51 -34.93 -10.21 -20.70
CA HIS A 51 -36.03 -9.29 -20.34
C HIS A 51 -36.78 -9.80 -19.10
N HIS A 52 -35.99 -10.18 -18.06
CA HIS A 52 -36.53 -10.87 -16.87
C HIS A 52 -36.33 -10.04 -15.59
N LYS A 53 -37.38 -9.93 -14.78
CA LYS A 53 -37.42 -9.14 -13.53
C LYS A 53 -37.23 -7.62 -13.72
N THR A 54 -37.18 -7.10 -14.96
CA THR A 54 -36.96 -5.70 -15.29
C THR A 54 -37.99 -4.72 -14.77
N ARG A 55 -39.22 -5.24 -14.44
CA ARG A 55 -40.33 -4.44 -13.86
C ARG A 55 -40.39 -4.49 -12.34
N LYS A 56 -39.62 -5.37 -11.69
CA LYS A 56 -39.63 -5.53 -10.22
C LYS A 56 -38.66 -4.50 -9.61
N LEU A 57 -39.18 -3.60 -8.78
CA LEU A 57 -38.41 -2.47 -8.21
C LEU A 57 -37.15 -2.93 -7.52
N ARG A 58 -37.19 -3.99 -6.70
CA ARG A 58 -35.99 -4.53 -6.01
C ARG A 58 -34.89 -4.92 -6.98
N PHE A 59 -35.21 -5.58 -8.08
CA PHE A 59 -34.24 -5.98 -9.09
C PHE A 59 -33.74 -4.77 -9.90
N LYS A 60 -34.64 -3.84 -10.24
CA LYS A 60 -34.31 -2.63 -11.00
C LYS A 60 -33.32 -1.73 -10.26
N ILE A 61 -33.31 -1.77 -8.92
CA ILE A 61 -32.41 -0.95 -8.10
C ILE A 61 -31.18 -1.76 -7.69
N LEU A 62 -31.36 -2.92 -7.03
CA LEU A 62 -30.25 -3.64 -6.40
C LEU A 62 -29.27 -4.27 -7.40
N VAL A 63 -29.78 -4.86 -8.49
CA VAL A 63 -28.88 -5.55 -9.44
C VAL A 63 -27.95 -4.60 -10.17
N PRO A 64 -28.37 -3.42 -10.66
CA PRO A 64 -27.42 -2.41 -11.18
C PRO A 64 -26.41 -1.91 -10.15
N ILE A 65 -26.83 -1.72 -8.88
CA ILE A 65 -25.89 -1.33 -7.80
C ILE A 65 -24.82 -2.41 -7.61
N PHE A 66 -25.23 -3.68 -7.49
CA PHE A 66 -24.27 -4.80 -7.36
C PHE A 66 -23.35 -4.90 -8.59
N ALA A 67 -23.89 -4.73 -9.80
CA ALA A 67 -23.08 -4.73 -11.01
C ALA A 67 -22.06 -3.59 -11.05
N PHE A 68 -22.43 -2.40 -10.55
CA PHE A 68 -21.51 -1.27 -10.42
C PHE A 68 -20.41 -1.57 -9.40
N VAL A 69 -20.75 -2.11 -8.24
CA VAL A 69 -19.77 -2.51 -7.20
C VAL A 69 -18.81 -3.56 -7.75
N ASP A 70 -19.32 -4.61 -8.40
CA ASP A 70 -18.48 -5.65 -9.01
C ASP A 70 -17.53 -5.08 -10.06
N ALA A 71 -18.03 -4.16 -10.89
CA ALA A 71 -17.21 -3.47 -11.90
C ALA A 71 -16.12 -2.60 -11.25
N ALA A 72 -16.46 -1.85 -10.19
CA ALA A 72 -15.51 -1.03 -9.45
C ALA A 72 -14.42 -1.88 -8.77
N VAL A 73 -14.81 -2.99 -8.13
CA VAL A 73 -13.86 -3.95 -7.54
C VAL A 73 -12.93 -4.53 -8.60
N LEU A 74 -13.48 -4.96 -9.74
CA LEU A 74 -12.67 -5.49 -10.85
C LEU A 74 -11.70 -4.43 -11.39
N ALA A 75 -12.17 -3.20 -11.59
CA ALA A 75 -11.35 -2.09 -12.04
C ALA A 75 -10.21 -1.78 -11.04
N PHE A 76 -10.50 -1.82 -9.73
CA PHE A 76 -9.49 -1.64 -8.70
C PHE A 76 -8.42 -2.75 -8.75
N PHE A 77 -8.81 -4.03 -8.86
CA PHE A 77 -7.85 -5.12 -8.98
C PHE A 77 -6.99 -5.01 -10.26
N LEU A 78 -7.58 -4.62 -11.38
CA LEU A 78 -6.84 -4.37 -12.63
C LEU A 78 -5.88 -3.18 -12.46
N TYR A 79 -6.30 -2.11 -11.80
CA TYR A 79 -5.44 -0.97 -11.49
C TYR A 79 -4.28 -1.36 -10.58
N ALA A 80 -4.54 -2.16 -9.55
CA ALA A 80 -3.54 -2.62 -8.59
C ALA A 80 -2.56 -3.64 -9.20
N SER A 81 -2.96 -4.38 -10.24
CA SER A 81 -2.10 -5.36 -10.91
C SER A 81 -0.99 -4.74 -11.77
N VAL A 82 -1.08 -3.44 -12.05
CA VAL A 82 -0.04 -2.69 -12.76
C VAL A 82 0.74 -1.89 -11.73
N TYR A 83 1.95 -2.29 -11.43
CA TYR A 83 2.83 -1.68 -10.43
C TYR A 83 4.27 -1.56 -10.94
N TYR A 84 5.07 -0.76 -10.27
CA TYR A 84 6.49 -0.62 -10.55
C TYR A 84 7.24 -1.79 -9.92
N ALA A 85 7.84 -2.63 -10.76
CA ALA A 85 8.62 -3.77 -10.31
C ALA A 85 10.02 -3.34 -9.85
N ALA A 86 10.57 -4.08 -8.90
CA ALA A 86 11.94 -3.91 -8.47
C ALA A 86 12.91 -4.20 -9.63
N ASP A 87 13.98 -3.45 -9.72
CA ASP A 87 15.03 -3.68 -10.72
C ASP A 87 16.04 -4.77 -10.27
N ALA A 88 17.02 -5.06 -11.12
CA ALA A 88 17.99 -6.12 -10.83
C ALA A 88 18.87 -5.84 -9.60
N SER A 89 19.17 -4.56 -9.30
CA SER A 89 20.01 -4.19 -8.15
C SER A 89 19.32 -4.49 -6.80
N ALA A 90 17.99 -4.44 -6.79
CA ALA A 90 17.21 -4.80 -5.61
C ALA A 90 17.33 -6.29 -5.25
N ALA A 91 17.48 -7.17 -6.25
CA ALA A 91 17.61 -8.61 -6.02
C ALA A 91 18.92 -8.98 -5.29
N ASP A 92 20.00 -8.26 -5.57
CA ASP A 92 21.29 -8.46 -4.89
C ASP A 92 21.20 -8.04 -3.41
N ALA A 93 20.52 -6.95 -3.13
CA ALA A 93 20.32 -6.45 -1.77
C ALA A 93 19.45 -7.36 -0.89
N MET A 94 18.69 -8.27 -1.49
CA MET A 94 17.89 -9.28 -0.79
C MET A 94 18.70 -10.53 -0.40
N GLN A 95 20.00 -10.59 -0.69
CA GLN A 95 20.86 -11.71 -0.28
C GLN A 95 21.48 -11.44 1.08
N SER A 96 21.46 -12.46 1.97
CA SER A 96 22.19 -12.38 3.24
C SER A 96 23.71 -12.42 3.02
N ASP A 97 24.45 -11.69 3.85
CA ASP A 97 25.91 -11.76 3.90
C ASP A 97 26.41 -11.85 5.37
N SER A 98 27.64 -11.45 5.64
CA SER A 98 28.25 -11.47 6.98
C SER A 98 27.84 -10.31 7.89
N VAL A 99 27.16 -9.29 7.36
CA VAL A 99 26.79 -8.06 8.08
C VAL A 99 25.29 -7.98 8.29
N VAL A 100 24.49 -8.28 7.25
CA VAL A 100 23.02 -8.25 7.30
C VAL A 100 22.45 -9.60 6.89
N ALA A 101 21.68 -10.21 7.78
CA ALA A 101 20.84 -11.34 7.43
C ALA A 101 19.50 -10.83 6.88
N VAL A 102 19.07 -11.37 5.74
CA VAL A 102 17.77 -11.03 5.15
C VAL A 102 16.85 -12.24 5.31
N GLU A 103 15.81 -12.05 6.10
CA GLU A 103 14.89 -13.12 6.47
C GLU A 103 13.47 -12.80 6.02
N LYS A 104 12.75 -13.82 5.55
CA LYS A 104 11.35 -13.70 5.22
C LYS A 104 10.50 -13.86 6.47
N THR A 105 9.60 -12.90 6.71
CA THR A 105 8.64 -12.91 7.82
C THR A 105 7.20 -13.09 7.32
N ASP A 106 6.25 -13.26 8.21
CA ASP A 106 4.81 -13.31 7.86
C ASP A 106 4.29 -11.97 7.34
N THR A 107 4.95 -10.86 7.71
CA THR A 107 4.56 -9.50 7.32
C THR A 107 5.36 -8.94 6.14
N GLY A 108 6.45 -9.61 5.74
CA GLY A 108 7.33 -9.14 4.66
C GLY A 108 8.76 -9.69 4.78
N TRP A 109 9.72 -8.82 5.06
CA TRP A 109 11.14 -9.16 5.18
C TRP A 109 11.76 -8.42 6.37
N LEU A 110 12.72 -9.06 7.03
CA LEU A 110 13.58 -8.46 8.03
C LEU A 110 15.01 -8.35 7.45
N PHE A 111 15.59 -7.18 7.50
CA PHE A 111 17.01 -6.92 7.34
C PHE A 111 17.58 -6.80 8.74
N ASP A 112 18.19 -7.89 9.22
CA ASP A 112 18.75 -8.05 10.55
C ASP A 112 20.25 -7.70 10.48
N GLY A 113 20.58 -6.54 11.00
CA GLY A 113 21.91 -5.96 11.01
C GLY A 113 22.61 -6.15 12.37
N PRO A 114 23.68 -5.40 12.64
CA PRO A 114 24.42 -5.48 13.89
C PRO A 114 23.72 -4.81 15.08
N SER A 115 22.64 -4.06 14.87
CA SER A 115 21.91 -3.34 15.93
C SER A 115 20.83 -4.25 16.54
N GLU A 116 20.78 -4.33 17.88
CA GLU A 116 19.75 -5.08 18.61
C GLU A 116 18.76 -4.16 19.36
N GLU A 117 18.97 -2.83 19.30
CA GLU A 117 18.23 -1.87 20.15
C GLU A 117 17.08 -1.17 19.39
N ARG A 118 17.21 -1.03 18.05
CA ARG A 118 16.33 -0.19 17.25
C ARG A 118 15.80 -0.93 16.04
N ALA A 119 14.53 -0.71 15.74
CA ALA A 119 13.93 -1.22 14.51
C ALA A 119 13.16 -0.13 13.76
N LEU A 120 13.27 -0.12 12.44
CA LEU A 120 12.43 0.64 11.52
C LEU A 120 11.42 -0.31 10.87
N ILE A 121 10.14 -0.01 11.02
CA ILE A 121 9.06 -0.69 10.30
C ILE A 121 8.71 0.16 9.07
N PHE A 122 9.11 -0.29 7.88
CA PHE A 122 9.03 0.48 6.65
C PHE A 122 7.87 0.07 5.76
N TYR A 123 7.03 1.05 5.40
CA TYR A 123 5.88 0.91 4.52
C TYR A 123 6.22 1.38 3.09
N PRO A 124 6.17 0.49 2.09
CA PRO A 124 6.44 0.82 0.69
C PRO A 124 5.45 1.82 0.10
N GLY A 125 5.89 2.54 -0.91
CA GLY A 125 5.04 3.43 -1.72
C GLY A 125 3.94 2.66 -2.48
N ALA A 126 2.88 3.38 -2.84
CA ALA A 126 1.77 2.79 -3.58
C ALA A 126 2.20 2.25 -4.94
N LYS A 127 1.76 1.03 -5.25
CA LYS A 127 2.04 0.40 -6.54
C LYS A 127 3.54 0.20 -6.84
N VAL A 128 4.35 0.09 -5.81
CA VAL A 128 5.76 -0.28 -5.91
C VAL A 128 5.95 -1.66 -5.28
N GLU A 129 6.68 -2.53 -5.94
CA GLU A 129 7.11 -3.80 -5.36
C GLU A 129 7.97 -3.54 -4.13
N GLU A 130 7.64 -4.18 -3.02
CA GLU A 130 8.31 -3.90 -1.74
C GLU A 130 9.83 -4.07 -1.82
N THR A 131 10.32 -5.07 -2.54
CA THR A 131 11.75 -5.35 -2.67
C THR A 131 12.54 -4.27 -3.39
N ALA A 132 11.87 -3.34 -4.09
CA ALA A 132 12.53 -2.19 -4.71
C ALA A 132 13.25 -1.27 -3.68
N TYR A 133 12.86 -1.33 -2.43
CA TYR A 133 13.50 -0.56 -1.35
C TYR A 133 14.66 -1.28 -0.68
N ALA A 134 14.92 -2.55 -1.04
CA ALA A 134 15.96 -3.36 -0.42
C ALA A 134 17.35 -2.70 -0.40
N PRO A 135 17.86 -2.05 -1.46
CA PRO A 135 19.18 -1.43 -1.42
C PRO A 135 19.31 -0.34 -0.36
N LEU A 136 18.31 0.54 -0.23
CA LEU A 136 18.29 1.58 0.78
C LEU A 136 18.16 0.98 2.19
N LEU A 137 17.20 0.07 2.38
CA LEU A 137 16.88 -0.48 3.70
C LEU A 137 18.00 -1.37 4.24
N ARG A 138 18.71 -2.07 3.35
CA ARG A 138 19.90 -2.83 3.71
C ARG A 138 21.00 -1.90 4.25
N ARG A 139 21.27 -0.76 3.61
CA ARG A 139 22.24 0.23 4.09
C ARG A 139 21.87 0.79 5.46
N LEU A 140 20.58 1.01 5.73
CA LEU A 140 20.11 1.39 7.06
C LEU A 140 20.36 0.29 8.09
N ALA A 141 20.15 -0.98 7.70
CA ALA A 141 20.41 -2.12 8.59
C ALA A 141 21.90 -2.36 8.83
N GLU A 142 22.78 -2.02 7.91
CA GLU A 142 24.23 -2.13 8.08
C GLU A 142 24.76 -1.18 9.16
N GLU A 143 24.06 -0.07 9.43
CA GLU A 143 24.61 1.00 10.28
C GLU A 143 23.95 1.10 11.66
N GLU A 144 22.61 1.20 11.75
CA GLU A 144 22.03 1.74 12.99
C GLU A 144 20.78 1.02 13.50
N MET A 145 20.07 0.24 12.69
CA MET A 145 18.79 -0.33 13.08
C MET A 145 18.37 -1.50 12.22
N ASP A 146 17.70 -2.47 12.79
CA ASP A 146 17.03 -3.50 12.00
C ASP A 146 15.86 -2.93 11.21
N VAL A 147 15.60 -3.46 10.03
CA VAL A 147 14.55 -2.93 9.17
C VAL A 147 13.55 -4.01 8.75
N TYR A 148 12.30 -3.81 9.14
CA TYR A 148 11.17 -4.59 8.65
C TYR A 148 10.59 -3.95 7.39
N LEU A 149 10.84 -4.55 6.25
CA LEU A 149 10.22 -4.16 4.98
C LEU A 149 8.87 -4.85 4.85
N VAL A 150 7.80 -4.08 4.99
CA VAL A 150 6.45 -4.63 5.03
C VAL A 150 5.91 -4.91 3.64
N LYS A 151 5.39 -6.12 3.42
CA LYS A 151 4.65 -6.47 2.22
C LYS A 151 3.20 -6.05 2.34
N MET A 152 2.80 -5.03 1.60
CA MET A 152 1.44 -4.50 1.61
C MET A 152 0.50 -5.25 0.66
N PRO A 153 -0.74 -5.55 1.07
CA PRO A 153 -1.72 -6.16 0.18
C PRO A 153 -1.94 -5.30 -1.07
N LEU A 154 -1.87 -5.92 -2.25
CA LEU A 154 -2.04 -5.25 -3.55
C LEU A 154 -1.14 -4.02 -3.75
N HIS A 155 0.01 -3.95 -3.07
CA HIS A 155 0.94 -2.80 -3.06
C HIS A 155 0.31 -1.48 -2.59
N PHE A 156 -0.62 -1.54 -1.62
CA PHE A 156 -1.24 -0.37 -1.01
C PHE A 156 -1.19 -0.41 0.51
N ALA A 157 -0.49 0.53 1.12
CA ALA A 157 -0.28 0.59 2.57
C ALA A 157 -1.59 0.78 3.37
N PHE A 158 -2.61 1.43 2.82
CA PHE A 158 -3.91 1.57 3.49
C PHE A 158 -4.66 0.25 3.69
N LEU A 159 -4.27 -0.82 2.96
CA LEU A 159 -4.84 -2.18 3.16
C LEU A 159 -4.11 -2.98 4.25
N GLY A 160 -3.02 -2.46 4.78
CA GLY A 160 -2.19 -3.11 5.79
C GLY A 160 -1.64 -2.14 6.83
N ILE A 161 -2.35 -1.06 7.13
CA ILE A 161 -1.89 0.02 8.00
C ILE A 161 -1.47 -0.47 9.40
N ASN A 162 -2.10 -1.52 9.93
CA ASN A 162 -1.85 -2.06 11.28
C ASN A 162 -0.71 -3.10 11.33
N LYS A 163 -0.01 -3.36 10.22
CA LYS A 163 1.08 -4.36 10.21
C LYS A 163 2.26 -4.01 11.11
N ALA A 164 2.45 -2.73 11.44
CA ALA A 164 3.46 -2.33 12.41
C ALA A 164 3.17 -2.92 13.80
N GLY A 165 1.91 -2.91 14.25
CA GLY A 165 1.52 -3.54 15.51
C GLY A 165 1.77 -5.06 15.51
N GLU A 166 1.44 -5.75 14.39
CA GLU A 166 1.71 -7.18 14.26
C GLU A 166 3.21 -7.50 14.39
N ILE A 167 4.10 -6.63 13.89
CA ILE A 167 5.56 -6.79 14.02
C ILE A 167 6.01 -6.55 15.45
N MET A 168 5.58 -5.45 16.07
CA MET A 168 5.95 -5.11 17.46
C MET A 168 5.47 -6.17 18.46
N ASP A 169 4.32 -6.79 18.24
CA ASP A 169 3.80 -7.88 19.09
C ASP A 169 4.67 -9.15 19.06
N HIS A 170 5.55 -9.31 18.05
CA HIS A 170 6.37 -10.51 17.82
C HIS A 170 7.87 -10.24 17.79
N SER A 171 8.31 -9.04 18.15
CA SER A 171 9.71 -8.64 18.23
C SER A 171 9.96 -7.87 19.53
N ASP A 172 11.23 -7.71 19.93
CA ASP A 172 11.60 -7.09 21.20
C ASP A 172 12.78 -6.14 20.96
N TYR A 173 12.46 -4.87 20.67
CA TYR A 173 13.42 -3.79 20.53
C TYR A 173 13.10 -2.67 21.53
N ASP A 174 14.13 -1.99 22.01
CA ASP A 174 13.96 -0.86 22.93
C ASP A 174 13.29 0.34 22.27
N ARG A 175 13.48 0.51 20.95
CA ARG A 175 12.95 1.64 20.18
C ARG A 175 12.43 1.19 18.82
N TYR A 176 11.16 1.44 18.60
CA TYR A 176 10.53 1.27 17.29
C TYR A 176 10.34 2.61 16.60
N TYR A 177 10.78 2.68 15.35
CA TYR A 177 10.43 3.73 14.41
C TYR A 177 9.47 3.17 13.37
N VAL A 178 8.49 3.96 12.96
CA VAL A 178 7.67 3.62 11.81
C VAL A 178 7.92 4.65 10.72
N GLY A 179 7.95 4.20 9.49
CA GLY A 179 8.22 5.11 8.38
C GLY A 179 7.81 4.52 7.05
N GLY A 180 8.15 5.22 5.98
CA GLY A 180 7.85 4.72 4.65
C GLY A 180 7.99 5.79 3.58
N HIS A 181 7.74 5.36 2.35
CA HIS A 181 7.85 6.20 1.17
C HIS A 181 6.46 6.57 0.63
N SER A 182 6.27 7.85 0.26
CA SER A 182 5.07 8.32 -0.45
C SER A 182 3.79 7.94 0.32
N LEU A 183 2.81 7.25 -0.30
CA LEU A 183 1.62 6.76 0.39
C LEU A 183 1.95 5.84 1.58
N GLY A 184 3.02 5.05 1.51
CA GLY A 184 3.49 4.23 2.62
C GLY A 184 3.87 5.09 3.82
N GLY A 185 4.63 6.15 3.61
CA GLY A 185 4.99 7.12 4.66
C GLY A 185 3.78 7.83 5.25
N ALA A 186 2.82 8.25 4.43
CA ALA A 186 1.58 8.85 4.91
C ALA A 186 0.78 7.87 5.79
N MET A 187 0.70 6.59 5.43
CA MET A 187 0.02 5.57 6.23
C MET A 187 0.80 5.20 7.50
N ALA A 188 2.13 5.23 7.46
CA ALA A 188 2.98 5.06 8.63
C ALA A 188 2.77 6.20 9.64
N ALA A 189 2.70 7.46 9.17
CA ALA A 189 2.41 8.61 10.01
C ALA A 189 0.98 8.57 10.58
N GLU A 190 0.01 8.06 9.81
CA GLU A 190 -1.37 7.84 10.27
C GLU A 190 -1.43 6.80 11.39
N TYR A 191 -0.72 5.68 11.24
CA TYR A 191 -0.57 4.65 12.27
C TYR A 191 0.11 5.21 13.53
N ALA A 192 1.22 5.94 13.35
CA ALA A 192 1.99 6.52 14.43
C ALA A 192 1.17 7.48 15.31
N ALA A 193 0.34 8.32 14.71
CA ALA A 193 -0.51 9.26 15.43
C ALA A 193 -1.55 8.58 16.34
N GLU A 194 -1.86 7.30 16.10
CA GLU A 194 -2.78 6.52 16.92
C GLU A 194 -2.06 5.62 17.95
N HIS A 195 -0.71 5.45 17.82
CA HIS A 195 0.11 4.53 18.60
C HIS A 195 1.39 5.19 19.13
N GLU A 196 1.33 6.47 19.51
CA GLU A 196 2.50 7.25 19.93
C GLU A 196 3.28 6.66 21.11
N SER A 197 2.60 5.97 22.04
CA SER A 197 3.23 5.37 23.22
C SER A 197 4.19 4.24 22.90
N ASP A 198 4.06 3.64 21.73
CA ASP A 198 4.78 2.42 21.34
C ASP A 198 5.95 2.72 20.40
N LEU A 199 6.11 4.00 20.02
CA LEU A 199 7.05 4.45 18.99
C LEU A 199 8.02 5.50 19.51
N ALA A 200 9.27 5.43 19.04
CA ALA A 200 10.31 6.41 19.31
C ALA A 200 10.28 7.60 18.33
N GLY A 201 9.76 7.39 17.12
CA GLY A 201 9.69 8.44 16.09
C GLY A 201 9.15 7.97 14.77
N ILE A 202 9.08 8.92 13.82
CA ILE A 202 8.54 8.72 12.47
C ILE A 202 9.60 9.13 11.44
N ILE A 203 9.81 8.29 10.41
CA ILE A 203 10.79 8.54 9.34
C ILE A 203 10.07 8.50 8.00
N LEU A 204 9.96 9.66 7.34
CA LEU A 204 9.15 9.86 6.14
C LEU A 204 10.04 10.16 4.93
N PHE A 205 9.96 9.33 3.90
CA PHE A 205 10.61 9.54 2.61
C PHE A 205 9.57 10.01 1.60
N ALA A 206 9.72 11.23 1.09
CA ALA A 206 8.80 11.86 0.16
C ALA A 206 7.32 11.72 0.62
N ALA A 207 7.07 11.96 1.90
CA ALA A 207 5.77 11.88 2.54
C ALA A 207 5.67 12.91 3.67
N TYR A 208 4.48 13.15 4.18
CA TYR A 208 4.24 14.10 5.26
C TYR A 208 3.17 13.58 6.23
N PRO A 209 3.16 14.02 7.51
CA PRO A 209 2.12 13.66 8.46
C PRO A 209 0.79 14.32 8.06
N THR A 210 -0.30 13.59 8.26
CA THR A 210 -1.67 14.06 7.98
C THR A 210 -2.45 14.37 9.25
N LYS A 211 -1.94 13.92 10.41
CA LYS A 211 -2.49 14.15 11.76
C LYS A 211 -1.43 14.76 12.67
N LYS A 212 -1.90 15.41 13.74
CA LYS A 212 -1.00 15.88 14.81
C LYS A 212 -0.37 14.70 15.51
N THR A 213 0.92 14.86 15.85
CA THR A 213 1.69 13.91 16.63
C THR A 213 2.66 14.58 17.59
N ASN A 214 2.96 13.92 18.69
CA ASN A 214 4.00 14.32 19.63
C ASN A 214 5.35 13.62 19.37
N LEU A 215 5.39 12.71 18.42
CA LEU A 215 6.59 11.96 18.05
C LEU A 215 7.60 12.84 17.31
N ASP A 216 8.87 12.60 17.57
CA ASP A 216 9.94 13.12 16.75
C ASP A 216 9.76 12.63 15.30
N THR A 217 9.89 13.53 14.33
CA THR A 217 9.61 13.24 12.92
C THR A 217 10.72 13.73 12.03
N LEU A 218 11.27 12.82 11.23
CA LEU A 218 12.20 13.10 10.14
C LEU A 218 11.44 13.06 8.81
N LEU A 219 11.52 14.15 8.05
CA LEU A 219 11.00 14.27 6.71
C LEU A 219 12.17 14.45 5.72
N ILE A 220 12.29 13.55 4.74
CA ILE A 220 13.33 13.62 3.70
C ILE A 220 12.65 13.60 2.33
N TYR A 221 13.05 14.51 1.43
CA TYR A 221 12.57 14.52 0.04
C TYR A 221 13.59 15.12 -0.91
N GLY A 222 13.44 14.86 -2.20
CA GLY A 222 14.31 15.43 -3.24
C GLY A 222 13.83 16.79 -3.72
N SER A 223 14.75 17.69 -4.08
CA SER A 223 14.41 19.02 -4.63
C SER A 223 13.67 18.95 -5.98
N GLU A 224 13.89 17.86 -6.73
CA GLU A 224 13.27 17.59 -8.01
C GLU A 224 12.03 16.66 -7.90
N ASP A 225 11.51 16.44 -6.68
CA ASP A 225 10.32 15.62 -6.48
C ASP A 225 9.07 16.27 -7.14
N GLY A 226 8.58 15.65 -8.22
CA GLY A 226 7.43 16.12 -8.98
C GLY A 226 6.11 15.50 -8.53
N VAL A 227 6.12 14.58 -7.55
CA VAL A 227 4.96 13.83 -7.06
C VAL A 227 4.47 14.35 -5.72
N LEU A 228 5.41 14.72 -4.84
CA LEU A 228 5.14 15.19 -3.49
C LEU A 228 4.34 16.50 -3.49
N ASN A 229 3.29 16.57 -2.67
CA ASN A 229 2.53 17.81 -2.52
C ASN A 229 3.26 18.79 -1.59
N MET A 230 4.02 19.71 -2.17
CA MET A 230 4.82 20.70 -1.44
C MET A 230 3.98 21.58 -0.51
N GLN A 231 2.72 21.88 -0.84
CA GLN A 231 1.83 22.64 0.02
C GLN A 231 1.54 21.92 1.35
N CYS A 232 1.51 20.57 1.32
CA CYS A 232 1.36 19.78 2.52
C CYS A 232 2.69 19.63 3.30
N VAL A 233 3.81 19.64 2.60
CA VAL A 233 5.15 19.66 3.22
C VAL A 233 5.36 20.94 4.01
N GLU A 234 5.05 22.10 3.44
CA GLU A 234 5.14 23.42 4.11
C GLU A 234 4.34 23.48 5.43
N GLY A 235 3.23 22.75 5.51
CA GLY A 235 2.39 22.66 6.71
C GLY A 235 2.74 21.49 7.66
N ALA A 236 3.72 20.66 7.32
CA ALA A 236 4.02 19.45 8.06
C ALA A 236 4.51 19.72 9.48
N SER A 237 5.35 20.74 9.67
CA SER A 237 5.88 21.14 10.97
C SER A 237 4.80 21.57 11.96
N ASP A 238 3.68 22.11 11.51
CA ASP A 238 2.55 22.54 12.37
C ASP A 238 1.79 21.34 12.96
N LEU A 239 2.01 20.14 12.41
CA LEU A 239 1.39 18.90 12.87
C LEU A 239 2.27 18.12 13.84
N VAL A 240 3.55 18.49 14.00
CA VAL A 240 4.52 17.79 14.87
C VAL A 240 4.82 18.64 16.07
N SER A 241 4.52 18.12 17.28
CA SER A 241 4.86 18.76 18.55
C SER A 241 6.23 18.29 19.09
N GLY A 242 6.73 17.13 18.66
CA GLY A 242 8.08 16.64 18.90
C GLY A 242 9.12 17.38 18.06
N ARG A 243 10.35 16.86 18.04
CA ARG A 243 11.39 17.37 17.14
C ARG A 243 10.95 17.14 15.68
N PHE A 244 10.94 18.21 14.89
CA PHE A 244 10.74 18.11 13.45
C PHE A 244 12.04 18.42 12.71
N GLN A 245 12.52 17.47 11.94
CA GLN A 245 13.70 17.62 11.11
C GLN A 245 13.32 17.43 9.66
N GLU A 246 13.61 18.41 8.83
CA GLU A 246 13.39 18.40 7.39
C GLU A 246 14.73 18.35 6.65
N VAL A 247 14.88 17.42 5.73
CA VAL A 247 16.07 17.25 4.91
C VAL A 247 15.68 17.26 3.43
N VAL A 248 16.19 18.24 2.69
CA VAL A 248 16.00 18.33 1.24
C VAL A 248 17.26 17.83 0.55
N ILE A 249 17.12 16.79 -0.26
CA ILE A 249 18.21 16.24 -1.06
C ILE A 249 18.28 16.99 -2.38
N ASP A 250 19.30 17.81 -2.55
CA ASP A 250 19.49 18.60 -3.76
C ASP A 250 19.72 17.71 -4.98
N GLY A 251 18.95 17.96 -6.06
CA GLY A 251 18.95 17.14 -7.27
C GLY A 251 18.29 15.77 -7.16
N GLY A 252 17.80 15.38 -5.98
CA GLY A 252 17.06 14.13 -5.79
C GLY A 252 15.60 14.23 -6.24
N ASN A 253 14.94 13.08 -6.48
CA ASN A 253 13.52 13.05 -6.86
C ASN A 253 12.73 11.99 -6.07
N HIS A 254 11.44 11.82 -6.41
CA HIS A 254 10.54 10.90 -5.73
C HIS A 254 10.92 9.44 -5.90
N ALA A 255 11.26 9.04 -7.12
CA ALA A 255 11.49 7.64 -7.46
C ALA A 255 12.78 7.06 -6.88
N LEU A 256 13.80 7.88 -6.67
CA LEU A 256 15.14 7.42 -6.26
C LEU A 256 15.25 6.95 -4.80
N PHE A 257 14.18 7.02 -4.01
CA PHE A 257 14.09 6.34 -2.72
C PHE A 257 13.97 4.81 -2.85
N GLY A 258 13.67 4.32 -4.07
CA GLY A 258 13.61 2.88 -4.39
C GLY A 258 14.24 2.58 -5.74
N ASN A 259 14.50 1.30 -5.98
CA ASN A 259 15.12 0.80 -7.21
C ASN A 259 14.05 0.16 -8.11
N TYR A 260 13.19 1.00 -8.75
CA TYR A 260 12.08 0.59 -9.63
C TYR A 260 11.98 1.40 -10.92
N GLY A 261 13.00 2.20 -11.22
CA GLY A 261 13.06 3.04 -12.40
C GLY A 261 12.27 4.35 -12.30
N GLU A 262 12.01 4.97 -13.44
CA GLU A 262 11.33 6.26 -13.50
C GLU A 262 9.85 6.15 -13.12
N GLN A 263 9.35 7.10 -12.35
CA GLN A 263 7.95 7.21 -11.98
C GLN A 263 7.23 8.27 -12.82
N LYS A 264 6.09 7.93 -13.34
CA LYS A 264 5.27 8.87 -14.11
C LYS A 264 4.85 10.07 -13.28
N GLY A 265 5.19 11.25 -13.77
CA GLY A 265 4.85 12.53 -13.13
C GLY A 265 5.91 13.05 -12.17
N ASP A 266 6.99 12.30 -11.97
CA ASP A 266 8.13 12.73 -11.18
C ASP A 266 9.03 13.70 -11.95
N GLY A 267 9.83 14.48 -11.21
CA GLY A 267 10.86 15.35 -11.78
C GLY A 267 12.09 14.58 -12.23
N GLN A 268 12.90 15.22 -13.05
CA GLN A 268 14.14 14.63 -13.51
C GLN A 268 15.24 14.83 -12.47
N ALA A 269 15.71 13.73 -11.86
CA ALA A 269 16.83 13.78 -10.92
C ALA A 269 18.12 14.29 -11.57
N GLN A 270 18.92 14.99 -10.79
CA GLN A 270 20.24 15.52 -11.17
C GLN A 270 21.38 14.71 -10.54
N ILE A 271 21.04 13.79 -9.62
CA ILE A 271 21.95 12.87 -8.94
C ILE A 271 21.54 11.43 -9.20
N SER A 272 22.42 10.49 -8.88
CA SER A 272 22.11 9.05 -8.96
C SER A 272 21.25 8.59 -7.79
N GLY A 273 20.57 7.43 -7.94
CA GLY A 273 19.83 6.80 -6.84
C GLY A 273 20.75 6.42 -5.69
N GLU A 274 21.99 6.01 -5.98
CA GLU A 274 22.98 5.69 -4.96
C GLU A 274 23.35 6.91 -4.10
N GLU A 275 23.60 8.06 -4.74
CA GLU A 275 23.89 9.32 -4.05
C GLU A 275 22.72 9.81 -3.20
N GLN A 276 21.47 9.67 -3.70
CA GLN A 276 20.30 10.02 -2.92
C GLN A 276 20.15 9.11 -1.70
N GLN A 277 20.27 7.81 -1.89
CA GLN A 277 20.12 6.81 -0.81
C GLN A 277 21.21 6.95 0.25
N GLU A 278 22.45 7.31 -0.13
CA GLU A 278 23.52 7.62 0.82
C GLU A 278 23.18 8.82 1.71
N GLN A 279 22.65 9.90 1.13
CA GLN A 279 22.19 11.07 1.89
C GLN A 279 21.01 10.72 2.83
N VAL A 280 20.12 9.83 2.40
CA VAL A 280 19.03 9.32 3.26
C VAL A 280 19.59 8.57 4.47
N VAL A 281 20.57 7.68 4.27
CA VAL A 281 21.22 6.91 5.37
C VAL A 281 21.86 7.86 6.36
N LEU A 282 22.61 8.86 5.88
CA LEU A 282 23.23 9.86 6.75
C LEU A 282 22.19 10.64 7.57
N ALA A 283 21.11 11.09 6.95
CA ALA A 283 20.05 11.84 7.63
C ALA A 283 19.30 10.98 8.69
N VAL A 284 19.06 9.70 8.39
CA VAL A 284 18.46 8.78 9.35
C VAL A 284 19.39 8.55 10.53
N ARG A 285 20.67 8.30 10.30
CA ARG A 285 21.69 8.10 11.35
C ARG A 285 21.80 9.29 12.30
N GLU A 286 21.70 10.53 11.79
CA GLU A 286 21.72 11.74 12.62
C GLU A 286 20.45 11.94 13.43
N PHE A 287 19.34 11.35 12.97
CA PHE A 287 18.04 11.51 13.61
C PHE A 287 17.82 10.53 14.76
N VAL A 288 18.19 9.25 14.60
CA VAL A 288 17.92 8.15 15.57
C VAL A 288 18.99 8.10 16.67
#